data_b900c67d971f85dc1085304a411461ee
#
_entry.id   b900c67d971f85dc1085304a411461ee
#
_cell.length_a   1.000
_cell.length_b   1.000
_cell.length_c   1.000
_cell.angle_alpha   90.00
_cell.angle_beta   90.00
_cell.angle_gamma   90.00
#
_symmetry.space_group_name_H-M   'P 1'
#
loop_
_entity.id
_entity.type
_entity.pdbx_description
1 polymer ?
#
loop_
_entity_poly.entity_id
_entity_poly.type
_entity_poly.pdbx_seq_one_letter_code
_entity_poly.pdbx_strand_id
1 'polypeptide(L)'
;MKTYITHKLKAQQTPCSAWTVAIITVFCMTVPTAIANDNLRVAYEWKEVDFKYTNADARWTAIENREFKPNNVVPFGLEVYRNRLFVTLPRWKDGVPASLAYIDLNDSSNKSPSLIPFPSWEAHSLNETEPEIVSPYRIRADRCGRLWVLDTRISGVLERTKIYGPAQLLIYDLHNDNLLRRYVFPTDQVKQGSFFANLAVEDGDCDNTYAYAGDLGNPGLVVYSWQQQESWRVHHNYFHPDPLAGNYSIDGIVFQWDDGLYGLALSKPQADGTATLYFHPLSSTMEFSVNTTLLRNKTIATSGNIYHDFKRLGSRGPNAQAGASFLDQLTGVLFYALPNLNAVACWKTSNRDYTIKSQGRVYMSPTEMVFPSDVKVDDQDRLWVLSNRLQEFIYADLYPAVINFRILTAHVKDAIENTACDIKTKPLPEIITKLGDILNTVTNPTTKAPNSSGNLLKFQLSWYIAALLSCILFRLLQR
;
A
#
# COMPACT_ATOMS: atom_id res chain seq x y z
N MET A 1 -44.95 -0.74 48.89
CA MET A 1 -46.29 -0.77 48.28
C MET A 1 -46.30 0.12 47.05
N LYS A 2 -46.11 -0.44 45.84
CA LYS A 2 -46.49 0.12 44.53
C LYS A 2 -46.50 -1.01 43.53
N THR A 3 -47.69 -1.32 43.07
CA THR A 3 -48.10 -2.39 42.19
C THR A 3 -47.64 -2.10 40.75
N TYR A 4 -46.93 -3.02 40.09
CA TYR A 4 -46.65 -2.94 38.66
C TYR A 4 -47.67 -3.82 37.93
N ILE A 5 -48.44 -3.19 37.05
CA ILE A 5 -49.37 -3.83 36.12
C ILE A 5 -48.60 -4.20 34.86
N THR A 6 -48.46 -5.50 34.59
CA THR A 6 -47.89 -6.02 33.34
C THR A 6 -49.01 -6.23 32.31
N HIS A 7 -49.02 -5.42 31.25
CA HIS A 7 -49.83 -5.70 30.07
C HIS A 7 -49.12 -6.69 29.16
N LYS A 8 -49.67 -7.91 29.04
CA LYS A 8 -49.29 -8.89 28.04
C LYS A 8 -49.94 -8.54 26.70
N LEU A 9 -49.19 -8.08 25.73
CA LEU A 9 -49.57 -8.05 24.32
C LEU A 9 -49.44 -9.46 23.75
N LYS A 10 -50.54 -10.10 23.40
CA LYS A 10 -50.56 -11.33 22.59
C LYS A 10 -50.28 -10.98 21.14
N ALA A 11 -49.10 -11.34 20.66
CA ALA A 11 -48.82 -11.38 19.24
C ALA A 11 -49.49 -12.60 18.60
N GLN A 12 -50.43 -12.38 17.69
CA GLN A 12 -50.95 -13.43 16.82
C GLN A 12 -49.84 -13.83 15.82
N GLN A 13 -49.34 -15.02 15.99
CA GLN A 13 -48.43 -15.66 15.01
C GLN A 13 -49.29 -16.28 13.91
N THR A 14 -49.25 -15.74 12.72
CA THR A 14 -49.67 -16.45 11.51
C THR A 14 -48.60 -17.46 11.13
N PRO A 15 -48.90 -18.71 10.83
CA PRO A 15 -47.91 -19.71 10.47
C PRO A 15 -47.38 -19.42 9.05
N CYS A 16 -46.18 -18.85 8.95
CA CYS A 16 -45.39 -18.90 7.71
C CYS A 16 -45.04 -20.36 7.46
N SER A 17 -45.50 -20.93 6.34
CA SER A 17 -45.23 -22.33 6.01
C SER A 17 -43.74 -22.60 5.96
N ALA A 18 -43.29 -23.69 6.59
CA ALA A 18 -41.89 -24.13 6.65
C ALA A 18 -41.20 -24.22 5.26
N TRP A 19 -41.99 -24.39 4.22
CA TRP A 19 -41.54 -24.44 2.82
C TRP A 19 -41.01 -23.10 2.30
N THR A 20 -41.60 -21.98 2.68
CA THR A 20 -41.15 -20.65 2.24
C THR A 20 -39.79 -20.28 2.84
N VAL A 21 -39.55 -20.67 4.10
CA VAL A 21 -38.26 -20.46 4.77
C VAL A 21 -37.18 -21.36 4.18
N ALA A 22 -37.52 -22.63 3.85
CA ALA A 22 -36.59 -23.58 3.26
C ALA A 22 -36.12 -23.14 1.85
N ILE A 23 -37.02 -22.59 1.02
CA ILE A 23 -36.67 -22.11 -0.33
C ILE A 23 -35.77 -20.87 -0.24
N ILE A 24 -36.01 -19.95 0.68
CA ILE A 24 -35.19 -18.77 0.89
C ILE A 24 -33.80 -19.18 1.40
N THR A 25 -33.71 -20.15 2.32
CA THR A 25 -32.43 -20.62 2.89
C THR A 25 -31.61 -21.38 1.86
N VAL A 26 -32.24 -22.23 1.04
CA VAL A 26 -31.56 -22.95 -0.05
C VAL A 26 -31.07 -22.00 -1.13
N PHE A 27 -31.82 -20.95 -1.49
CA PHE A 27 -31.41 -19.97 -2.48
C PHE A 27 -30.26 -19.07 -1.97
N CYS A 28 -30.18 -18.79 -0.66
CA CYS A 28 -29.03 -18.08 -0.07
C CYS A 28 -27.78 -18.97 0.02
N MET A 29 -27.93 -20.28 0.19
CA MET A 29 -26.76 -21.19 0.27
C MET A 29 -26.12 -21.55 -1.09
N THR A 30 -26.85 -21.39 -2.21
CA THR A 30 -26.33 -21.67 -3.55
C THR A 30 -25.76 -20.43 -4.26
N VAL A 31 -25.69 -19.30 -3.56
CA VAL A 31 -25.08 -18.11 -4.12
C VAL A 31 -23.56 -18.26 -4.07
N PRO A 32 -22.88 -18.35 -5.20
CA PRO A 32 -21.42 -18.45 -5.18
C PRO A 32 -20.85 -17.27 -4.41
N THR A 33 -20.04 -17.56 -3.41
CA THR A 33 -19.18 -16.57 -2.77
C THR A 33 -18.51 -15.77 -3.87
N ALA A 34 -18.54 -14.45 -3.78
CA ALA A 34 -17.79 -13.59 -4.68
C ALA A 34 -16.36 -14.16 -4.75
N ILE A 35 -15.95 -14.57 -5.95
CA ILE A 35 -14.58 -15.01 -6.19
C ILE A 35 -13.75 -13.79 -5.83
N ALA A 36 -12.97 -13.88 -4.75
CA ALA A 36 -11.92 -12.92 -4.51
C ALA A 36 -11.07 -12.91 -5.79
N ASN A 37 -10.76 -11.76 -6.32
CA ASN A 37 -9.84 -11.66 -7.45
C ASN A 37 -8.46 -12.06 -6.91
N ASP A 38 -8.11 -13.34 -6.99
CA ASP A 38 -6.80 -13.87 -6.60
C ASP A 38 -5.78 -13.60 -7.72
N ASN A 39 -5.69 -12.32 -8.08
CA ASN A 39 -4.83 -11.90 -9.20
C ASN A 39 -3.34 -11.91 -8.84
N LEU A 40 -3.01 -12.00 -7.54
CA LEU A 40 -1.63 -12.14 -7.07
C LEU A 40 -1.37 -13.55 -6.57
N ARG A 41 -0.14 -14.02 -6.74
CA ARG A 41 0.35 -15.29 -6.19
C ARG A 41 1.49 -15.06 -5.21
N VAL A 42 1.59 -15.88 -4.18
CA VAL A 42 2.72 -15.88 -3.25
C VAL A 42 3.97 -16.37 -3.99
N ALA A 43 4.96 -15.49 -4.10
CA ALA A 43 6.29 -15.83 -4.63
C ALA A 43 7.19 -16.36 -3.51
N TYR A 44 7.25 -15.62 -2.40
CA TYR A 44 8.06 -15.95 -1.23
C TYR A 44 7.25 -15.77 0.05
N GLU A 45 7.57 -16.59 1.08
CA GLU A 45 6.93 -16.52 2.39
C GLU A 45 7.88 -16.99 3.50
N TRP A 46 7.80 -16.37 4.68
CA TRP A 46 8.64 -16.70 5.82
C TRP A 46 7.82 -16.68 7.11
N LYS A 47 8.17 -17.61 8.00
CA LYS A 47 7.81 -17.52 9.42
C LYS A 47 8.71 -16.50 10.12
N GLU A 48 10.01 -16.68 9.94
CA GLU A 48 11.09 -15.81 10.37
C GLU A 48 12.07 -15.65 9.21
N VAL A 49 12.61 -14.46 9.03
CA VAL A 49 13.63 -14.18 8.01
C VAL A 49 14.99 -14.66 8.51
N ASP A 50 15.77 -15.25 7.61
CA ASP A 50 17.14 -15.68 7.87
C ASP A 50 18.11 -15.05 6.86
N PHE A 51 19.39 -15.08 7.18
CA PHE A 51 20.45 -14.56 6.34
C PHE A 51 21.40 -15.66 5.87
N LYS A 52 22.01 -15.44 4.71
CA LYS A 52 23.01 -16.34 4.16
C LYS A 52 24.36 -16.10 4.82
N TYR A 53 24.61 -16.80 5.91
CA TYR A 53 25.91 -16.84 6.58
C TYR A 53 26.90 -17.74 5.82
N THR A 54 28.19 -17.58 6.11
CA THR A 54 29.26 -18.40 5.50
C THR A 54 29.13 -19.89 5.83
N ASN A 55 28.63 -20.21 7.04
CA ASN A 55 28.34 -21.55 7.53
C ASN A 55 27.36 -21.51 8.71
N ALA A 56 26.93 -22.69 9.20
CA ALA A 56 26.02 -22.82 10.33
C ALA A 56 26.61 -22.28 11.65
N ASP A 57 27.90 -22.45 11.88
CA ASP A 57 28.57 -22.01 13.11
C ASP A 57 28.58 -20.48 13.21
N ALA A 58 28.84 -19.79 12.09
CA ALA A 58 28.77 -18.32 12.04
C ALA A 58 27.36 -17.81 12.38
N ARG A 59 26.34 -18.49 11.88
CA ARG A 59 24.94 -18.16 12.22
C ARG A 59 24.65 -18.38 13.70
N TRP A 60 25.06 -19.52 14.25
CA TRP A 60 24.88 -19.82 15.68
C TRP A 60 25.59 -18.82 16.57
N THR A 61 26.83 -18.46 16.24
CA THR A 61 27.59 -17.44 16.96
C THR A 61 26.87 -16.10 16.98
N ALA A 62 26.31 -15.68 15.85
CA ALA A 62 25.54 -14.43 15.76
C ALA A 62 24.29 -14.47 16.66
N ILE A 63 23.61 -15.62 16.77
CA ILE A 63 22.46 -15.79 17.68
C ILE A 63 22.90 -15.76 19.15
N GLU A 64 23.95 -16.50 19.51
CA GLU A 64 24.48 -16.56 20.88
C GLU A 64 24.96 -15.17 21.35
N ASN A 65 25.62 -14.43 20.49
CA ASN A 65 26.06 -13.05 20.74
C ASN A 65 24.91 -12.04 20.71
N ARG A 66 23.68 -12.44 20.36
CA ARG A 66 22.51 -11.58 20.19
C ARG A 66 22.66 -10.55 19.07
N GLU A 67 23.59 -10.77 18.15
CA GLU A 67 23.74 -9.99 16.93
C GLU A 67 22.62 -10.30 15.93
N PHE A 68 22.08 -11.53 15.97
CA PHE A 68 20.92 -11.96 15.22
C PHE A 68 19.81 -12.48 16.14
N LYS A 69 18.66 -11.79 16.10
CA LYS A 69 17.42 -12.16 16.77
C LYS A 69 16.31 -12.29 15.70
N PRO A 70 15.99 -13.50 15.23
CA PRO A 70 15.05 -13.69 14.11
C PRO A 70 13.72 -12.98 14.30
N ASN A 71 13.14 -12.99 15.50
CA ASN A 71 11.88 -12.33 15.83
C ASN A 71 11.92 -10.79 15.72
N ASN A 72 13.12 -10.18 15.66
CA ASN A 72 13.29 -8.74 15.53
C ASN A 72 13.49 -8.28 14.09
N VAL A 73 13.55 -9.22 13.13
CA VAL A 73 13.79 -8.92 11.72
C VAL A 73 12.48 -8.89 10.96
N VAL A 74 12.09 -7.71 10.48
CA VAL A 74 10.85 -7.50 9.74
C VAL A 74 11.14 -6.91 8.36
N PRO A 75 10.82 -7.62 7.25
CA PRO A 75 10.88 -7.06 5.90
C PRO A 75 9.87 -5.91 5.77
N PHE A 76 10.32 -4.77 5.23
CA PHE A 76 9.49 -3.58 5.19
C PHE A 76 9.37 -2.90 3.82
N GLY A 77 10.47 -2.75 3.09
CA GLY A 77 10.51 -2.23 1.74
C GLY A 77 11.06 -3.25 0.76
N LEU A 78 10.66 -3.18 -0.49
CA LEU A 78 11.20 -4.02 -1.56
C LEU A 78 11.54 -3.19 -2.81
N GLU A 79 12.45 -3.73 -3.64
CA GLU A 79 12.74 -3.21 -4.97
C GLU A 79 13.29 -4.34 -5.83
N VAL A 80 12.97 -4.32 -7.12
CA VAL A 80 13.46 -5.34 -8.06
C VAL A 80 14.33 -4.69 -9.12
N TYR A 81 15.53 -5.24 -9.31
CA TYR A 81 16.40 -4.87 -10.40
C TYR A 81 17.01 -6.13 -11.04
N ARG A 82 16.65 -6.37 -12.28
CA ARG A 82 17.03 -7.60 -13.03
C ARG A 82 16.69 -8.87 -12.27
N ASN A 83 17.69 -9.64 -11.86
CA ASN A 83 17.55 -10.90 -11.13
C ASN A 83 17.65 -10.75 -9.60
N ARG A 84 17.67 -9.54 -9.07
CA ARG A 84 17.77 -9.29 -7.62
C ARG A 84 16.49 -8.63 -7.10
N LEU A 85 15.89 -9.24 -6.07
CA LEU A 85 14.81 -8.64 -5.29
C LEU A 85 15.41 -8.17 -3.96
N PHE A 86 15.60 -6.86 -3.84
CA PHE A 86 16.11 -6.23 -2.63
C PHE A 86 15.01 -6.08 -1.59
N VAL A 87 15.38 -6.22 -0.30
CA VAL A 87 14.48 -6.09 0.84
C VAL A 87 15.15 -5.24 1.92
N THR A 88 14.44 -4.24 2.44
CA THR A 88 14.88 -3.51 3.62
C THR A 88 14.37 -4.18 4.89
N LEU A 89 15.20 -4.17 5.91
CA LEU A 89 15.00 -4.80 7.22
C LEU A 89 15.36 -3.77 8.30
N PRO A 90 14.50 -2.76 8.52
CA PRO A 90 14.84 -1.65 9.40
C PRO A 90 15.11 -2.12 10.83
N ARG A 91 16.07 -1.48 11.48
CA ARG A 91 16.45 -1.76 12.87
C ARG A 91 15.48 -1.13 13.86
N TRP A 92 14.23 -1.61 13.88
CA TRP A 92 13.20 -1.22 14.84
C TRP A 92 13.57 -1.63 16.26
N LYS A 93 14.17 -2.83 16.38
CA LYS A 93 14.70 -3.44 17.58
C LYS A 93 16.15 -3.85 17.32
N ASP A 94 16.87 -4.25 18.38
CA ASP A 94 18.23 -4.80 18.26
C ASP A 94 18.23 -6.21 17.62
N GLY A 95 19.40 -6.72 17.28
CA GLY A 95 19.55 -8.05 16.69
C GLY A 95 19.14 -8.17 15.23
N VAL A 96 19.19 -7.08 14.45
CA VAL A 96 19.06 -7.06 13.01
C VAL A 96 20.45 -6.93 12.39
N PRO A 97 21.08 -8.04 11.95
CA PRO A 97 22.49 -8.03 11.56
C PRO A 97 22.75 -7.25 10.26
N ALA A 98 21.83 -7.34 9.29
CA ALA A 98 21.85 -6.56 8.06
C ALA A 98 20.49 -5.92 7.82
N SER A 99 20.47 -4.63 7.49
CA SER A 99 19.23 -3.86 7.32
C SER A 99 18.86 -3.62 5.85
N LEU A 100 19.68 -4.11 4.92
CA LEU A 100 19.44 -4.19 3.48
C LEU A 100 20.02 -5.50 2.96
N ALA A 101 19.22 -6.26 2.23
CA ALA A 101 19.62 -7.55 1.67
C ALA A 101 18.86 -7.84 0.39
N TYR A 102 19.16 -8.92 -0.31
CA TYR A 102 18.45 -9.31 -1.52
C TYR A 102 18.25 -10.83 -1.62
N ILE A 103 17.33 -11.21 -2.50
CA ILE A 103 17.06 -12.57 -2.98
C ILE A 103 17.54 -12.65 -4.42
N ASP A 104 18.26 -13.70 -4.80
CA ASP A 104 18.54 -14.00 -6.20
C ASP A 104 17.31 -14.67 -6.83
N LEU A 105 16.66 -13.99 -7.76
CA LEU A 105 15.47 -14.47 -8.46
C LEU A 105 15.75 -15.66 -9.41
N ASN A 106 17.01 -15.96 -9.71
CA ASN A 106 17.39 -17.16 -10.46
C ASN A 106 17.26 -18.44 -9.60
N ASP A 107 17.34 -18.33 -8.28
CA ASP A 107 17.12 -19.43 -7.34
C ASP A 107 15.64 -19.49 -6.93
N SER A 108 14.80 -20.00 -7.82
CA SER A 108 13.35 -20.08 -7.63
C SER A 108 12.88 -21.33 -6.85
N SER A 109 13.81 -22.20 -6.43
CA SER A 109 13.46 -23.50 -5.82
C SER A 109 12.97 -23.40 -4.37
N ASN A 110 13.32 -22.32 -3.67
CA ASN A 110 13.01 -22.10 -2.26
C ASN A 110 12.02 -20.94 -2.08
N LYS A 111 10.89 -21.20 -1.45
CA LYS A 111 9.90 -20.17 -1.11
C LYS A 111 10.27 -19.34 0.12
N SER A 112 11.21 -19.80 0.94
CA SER A 112 11.70 -19.12 2.14
C SER A 112 13.24 -18.98 2.07
N PRO A 113 13.79 -18.28 1.05
CA PRO A 113 15.24 -18.16 0.89
C PRO A 113 15.86 -17.34 2.00
N SER A 114 17.09 -17.68 2.39
CA SER A 114 17.92 -16.83 3.23
C SER A 114 18.38 -15.61 2.45
N LEU A 115 18.31 -14.44 3.06
CA LEU A 115 18.64 -13.16 2.43
C LEU A 115 20.17 -12.95 2.37
N ILE A 116 20.64 -12.38 1.27
CA ILE A 116 22.05 -12.04 1.05
C ILE A 116 22.23 -10.55 1.41
N PRO A 117 23.07 -10.20 2.40
CA PRO A 117 23.33 -8.80 2.75
C PRO A 117 23.89 -8.00 1.59
N PHE A 118 23.43 -6.76 1.41
CA PHE A 118 23.85 -5.86 0.35
C PHE A 118 24.41 -4.55 0.92
N PRO A 119 25.52 -4.04 0.42
CA PRO A 119 26.42 -4.64 -0.57
C PRO A 119 27.28 -5.77 0.02
N SER A 120 27.52 -5.76 1.32
CA SER A 120 28.28 -6.78 2.07
C SER A 120 27.87 -6.78 3.55
N TRP A 121 28.38 -7.70 4.35
CA TRP A 121 28.19 -7.73 5.79
C TRP A 121 28.80 -6.52 6.52
N GLU A 122 29.95 -6.08 6.05
CA GLU A 122 30.76 -4.98 6.63
C GLU A 122 30.00 -3.66 6.58
N ALA A 123 29.27 -3.40 5.50
CA ALA A 123 28.46 -2.18 5.33
C ALA A 123 27.38 -2.01 6.42
N HIS A 124 27.03 -3.09 7.12
CA HIS A 124 26.00 -3.09 8.18
C HIS A 124 26.58 -2.99 9.59
N SER A 125 27.91 -2.90 9.73
CA SER A 125 28.56 -2.75 11.03
C SER A 125 28.17 -1.44 11.71
N LEU A 126 27.65 -1.53 12.93
CA LEU A 126 27.33 -0.36 13.77
C LEU A 126 28.48 0.02 14.72
N ASN A 127 29.59 -0.70 14.65
CA ASN A 127 30.75 -0.48 15.53
C ASN A 127 31.68 0.62 14.99
N GLU A 128 31.47 1.05 13.76
CA GLU A 128 32.21 2.14 13.14
C GLU A 128 31.77 3.50 13.68
N THR A 129 32.67 4.48 13.67
CA THR A 129 32.38 5.87 14.04
C THR A 129 31.30 6.47 13.11
N GLU A 130 31.37 6.11 11.84
CA GLU A 130 30.44 6.52 10.77
C GLU A 130 29.89 5.31 10.02
N PRO A 131 28.90 4.58 10.59
CA PRO A 131 28.32 3.42 9.94
C PRO A 131 27.81 3.75 8.53
N GLU A 132 28.03 2.84 7.56
CA GLU A 132 27.60 3.05 6.19
C GLU A 132 26.10 2.92 6.09
N ILE A 133 25.52 1.78 6.47
CA ILE A 133 24.07 1.53 6.46
C ILE A 133 23.59 1.28 7.89
N VAL A 134 22.66 2.11 8.35
CA VAL A 134 22.07 1.96 9.69
C VAL A 134 20.69 1.33 9.63
N SER A 135 19.70 2.02 9.06
CA SER A 135 18.30 1.57 9.09
C SER A 135 17.52 2.17 7.92
N PRO A 136 17.70 1.63 6.69
CA PRO A 136 16.93 2.04 5.54
C PRO A 136 15.49 1.51 5.61
N TYR A 137 14.53 2.35 5.21
CA TYR A 137 13.12 1.99 5.13
C TYR A 137 12.67 1.79 3.68
N ARG A 138 13.15 2.64 2.75
CA ARG A 138 12.80 2.55 1.33
C ARG A 138 14.02 2.67 0.45
N ILE A 139 13.91 1.97 -0.65
CA ILE A 139 14.93 1.91 -1.70
C ILE A 139 14.26 2.08 -3.06
N ARG A 140 15.02 2.52 -4.03
CA ARG A 140 14.57 2.64 -5.42
C ARG A 140 15.72 2.34 -6.39
N ALA A 141 15.57 1.36 -7.26
CA ALA A 141 16.44 1.15 -8.41
C ALA A 141 15.99 2.08 -9.53
N ASP A 142 16.91 2.83 -10.12
CA ASP A 142 16.63 3.69 -11.27
C ASP A 142 17.05 3.01 -12.59
N ARG A 143 16.54 3.54 -13.71
CA ARG A 143 16.88 3.03 -15.05
C ARG A 143 18.35 3.22 -15.42
N CYS A 144 19.09 4.01 -14.64
CA CYS A 144 20.51 4.27 -14.83
C CYS A 144 21.40 3.23 -14.13
N GLY A 145 20.80 2.19 -13.54
CA GLY A 145 21.50 1.11 -12.85
C GLY A 145 22.00 1.49 -11.48
N ARG A 146 21.36 2.45 -10.80
CA ARG A 146 21.71 2.86 -9.44
C ARG A 146 20.64 2.42 -8.45
N LEU A 147 21.06 1.96 -7.26
CA LEU A 147 20.18 1.74 -6.13
C LEU A 147 20.27 2.94 -5.18
N TRP A 148 19.15 3.63 -5.01
CA TRP A 148 18.96 4.72 -4.07
C TRP A 148 18.44 4.16 -2.76
N VAL A 149 19.15 4.41 -1.68
CA VAL A 149 18.83 3.90 -0.34
C VAL A 149 18.59 5.07 0.59
N LEU A 150 17.37 5.23 1.08
CA LEU A 150 17.03 6.24 2.06
C LEU A 150 17.19 5.66 3.46
N ASP A 151 18.24 6.07 4.15
CA ASP A 151 18.60 5.60 5.48
C ASP A 151 18.29 6.66 6.53
N THR A 152 17.45 6.33 7.48
CA THR A 152 17.08 7.23 8.59
C THR A 152 18.24 7.48 9.55
N ARG A 153 19.24 6.59 9.60
CA ARG A 153 20.32 6.54 10.59
C ARG A 153 19.82 6.48 12.03
N ILE A 154 18.65 5.88 12.24
CA ILE A 154 18.04 5.67 13.56
C ILE A 154 17.82 4.18 13.77
N SER A 155 18.29 3.63 14.89
CA SER A 155 18.02 2.25 15.30
C SER A 155 17.31 2.19 16.63
N GLY A 156 16.65 1.05 16.92
CA GLY A 156 16.03 0.77 18.21
C GLY A 156 14.83 1.67 18.55
N VAL A 157 14.07 2.11 17.55
CA VAL A 157 12.92 3.04 17.75
C VAL A 157 11.81 2.43 18.61
N LEU A 158 11.72 1.09 18.70
CA LEU A 158 10.76 0.38 19.56
C LEU A 158 11.34 -0.10 20.90
N GLU A 159 12.60 0.20 21.15
CA GLU A 159 13.30 -0.19 22.38
C GLU A 159 14.10 0.99 22.94
N ARG A 160 15.38 1.04 22.63
CA ARG A 160 16.28 2.12 22.99
C ARG A 160 16.78 2.84 21.73
N THR A 161 16.14 3.94 21.38
CA THR A 161 16.50 4.73 20.22
C THR A 161 17.95 5.21 20.27
N LYS A 162 18.70 4.95 19.19
CA LYS A 162 20.05 5.43 18.95
C LYS A 162 20.11 6.15 17.60
N ILE A 163 20.60 7.37 17.61
CA ILE A 163 20.76 8.22 16.42
C ILE A 163 22.23 8.28 16.05
N TYR A 164 22.57 7.92 14.81
CA TYR A 164 23.94 7.91 14.28
C TYR A 164 24.28 9.15 13.46
N GLY A 165 23.32 10.06 13.32
CA GLY A 165 23.44 11.31 12.59
C GLY A 165 22.17 11.65 11.82
N PRO A 166 22.18 12.73 11.01
CA PRO A 166 21.05 13.04 10.13
C PRO A 166 20.79 11.94 9.11
N ALA A 167 19.56 11.84 8.61
CA ALA A 167 19.21 10.93 7.53
C ALA A 167 20.11 11.14 6.29
N GLN A 168 20.28 10.08 5.50
CA GLN A 168 21.17 10.10 4.35
C GLN A 168 20.57 9.37 3.15
N LEU A 169 21.05 9.73 1.96
CA LEU A 169 20.91 8.94 0.74
C LEU A 169 22.25 8.25 0.45
N LEU A 170 22.20 6.94 0.26
CA LEU A 170 23.29 6.14 -0.27
C LEU A 170 22.90 5.71 -1.68
N ILE A 171 23.80 5.93 -2.65
CA ILE A 171 23.54 5.58 -4.03
C ILE A 171 24.62 4.62 -4.49
N TYR A 172 24.22 3.38 -4.82
CA TYR A 172 25.11 2.32 -5.26
C TYR A 172 25.00 2.08 -6.77
N ASP A 173 26.10 1.71 -7.40
CA ASP A 173 26.10 1.16 -8.76
C ASP A 173 25.67 -0.31 -8.72
N LEU A 174 24.56 -0.66 -9.33
CA LEU A 174 24.04 -2.02 -9.37
C LEU A 174 24.77 -2.98 -10.32
N HIS A 175 25.81 -2.50 -11.04
CA HIS A 175 26.66 -3.33 -11.89
C HIS A 175 27.82 -3.96 -11.10
N ASN A 176 28.33 -3.27 -10.08
CA ASN A 176 29.49 -3.68 -9.29
C ASN A 176 29.31 -3.54 -7.78
N ASP A 177 28.14 -3.09 -7.35
CA ASP A 177 27.71 -2.88 -5.96
C ASP A 177 28.56 -1.85 -5.17
N ASN A 178 29.29 -0.99 -5.87
CA ASN A 178 30.09 0.06 -5.25
C ASN A 178 29.23 1.26 -4.87
N LEU A 179 29.55 1.88 -3.73
CA LEU A 179 28.95 3.14 -3.30
C LEU A 179 29.43 4.28 -4.22
N LEU A 180 28.52 4.84 -5.01
CA LEU A 180 28.79 6.00 -5.88
C LEU A 180 28.75 7.31 -5.10
N ARG A 181 27.80 7.42 -4.16
CA ARG A 181 27.62 8.66 -3.40
C ARG A 181 26.93 8.39 -2.06
N ARG A 182 27.43 9.09 -1.04
CA ARG A 182 26.78 9.28 0.25
C ARG A 182 26.40 10.74 0.38
N TYR A 183 25.12 11.05 0.55
CA TYR A 183 24.62 12.39 0.77
C TYR A 183 23.88 12.47 2.09
N VAL A 184 24.46 13.15 3.07
CA VAL A 184 23.84 13.39 4.37
C VAL A 184 22.96 14.63 4.26
N PHE A 185 21.70 14.55 4.65
CA PHE A 185 20.81 15.70 4.61
C PHE A 185 21.30 16.80 5.57
N PRO A 186 21.32 18.07 5.12
CA PRO A 186 21.63 19.21 5.98
C PRO A 186 20.72 19.25 7.21
N THR A 187 21.29 19.67 8.36
CA THR A 187 20.57 19.69 9.65
C THR A 187 19.38 20.64 9.69
N ASP A 188 19.38 21.68 8.86
CA ASP A 188 18.23 22.58 8.69
C ASP A 188 17.05 21.95 7.96
N GLN A 189 17.30 20.84 7.26
CA GLN A 189 16.26 20.06 6.55
C GLN A 189 15.76 18.85 7.38
N VAL A 190 16.52 18.38 8.37
CA VAL A 190 16.14 17.32 9.30
C VAL A 190 15.64 17.97 10.58
N LYS A 191 14.33 17.98 10.76
CA LYS A 191 13.68 18.62 11.92
C LYS A 191 13.61 17.65 13.11
N GLN A 192 13.31 18.19 14.28
CA GLN A 192 13.01 17.35 15.44
C GLN A 192 11.81 16.44 15.12
N GLY A 193 11.96 15.15 15.34
CA GLY A 193 10.94 14.15 15.01
C GLY A 193 10.89 13.74 13.54
N SER A 194 11.77 14.27 12.67
CA SER A 194 11.87 13.80 11.28
C SER A 194 12.11 12.31 11.20
N PHE A 195 11.35 11.67 10.30
CA PHE A 195 11.46 10.26 10.02
C PHE A 195 11.24 9.99 8.52
N PHE A 196 12.34 9.82 7.79
CA PHE A 196 12.31 9.66 6.35
C PHE A 196 12.02 8.20 5.98
N ALA A 197 10.78 7.91 5.65
CA ALA A 197 10.30 6.54 5.49
C ALA A 197 9.95 6.14 4.04
N ASN A 198 9.91 7.07 3.09
CA ASN A 198 9.64 6.73 1.69
C ASN A 198 10.42 7.60 0.70
N LEU A 199 10.68 7.02 -0.49
CA LEU A 199 11.53 7.58 -1.53
C LEU A 199 10.92 7.33 -2.91
N ALA A 200 10.86 8.38 -3.74
CA ALA A 200 10.65 8.29 -5.17
C ALA A 200 11.83 8.89 -5.92
N VAL A 201 12.18 8.33 -7.07
CA VAL A 201 13.31 8.79 -7.90
C VAL A 201 12.83 9.08 -9.31
N GLU A 202 13.08 10.28 -9.78
CA GLU A 202 12.76 10.77 -11.12
C GLU A 202 14.02 10.71 -11.99
N ASP A 203 14.12 9.63 -12.75
CA ASP A 203 15.29 9.19 -13.51
C ASP A 203 15.17 9.38 -15.03
N GLY A 204 14.35 10.36 -15.47
CA GLY A 204 14.16 10.69 -16.88
C GLY A 204 15.46 10.97 -17.64
N ASP A 205 16.42 11.53 -16.94
CA ASP A 205 17.78 11.82 -17.39
C ASP A 205 18.76 11.39 -16.28
N CYS A 206 19.72 10.50 -16.61
CA CYS A 206 20.67 9.94 -15.64
C CYS A 206 21.57 11.00 -15.00
N ASP A 207 21.94 12.03 -15.74
CA ASP A 207 22.77 13.12 -15.24
C ASP A 207 21.95 14.14 -14.44
N ASN A 208 20.64 14.24 -14.71
CA ASN A 208 19.74 15.19 -14.08
C ASN A 208 18.61 14.49 -13.32
N THR A 209 18.96 13.50 -12.50
CA THR A 209 18.04 12.73 -11.66
C THR A 209 17.68 13.50 -10.39
N TYR A 210 16.42 13.39 -9.97
CA TYR A 210 15.94 13.92 -8.70
C TYR A 210 15.40 12.81 -7.80
N ALA A 211 15.64 12.94 -6.49
CA ALA A 211 15.04 12.08 -5.48
C ALA A 211 14.13 12.90 -4.56
N TYR A 212 13.01 12.30 -4.20
CA TYR A 212 11.95 12.88 -3.36
C TYR A 212 11.82 12.03 -2.11
N ALA A 213 12.29 12.53 -0.96
CA ALA A 213 12.24 11.85 0.33
C ALA A 213 11.12 12.41 1.19
N GLY A 214 10.11 11.58 1.48
CA GLY A 214 8.99 11.92 2.34
C GLY A 214 9.36 11.83 3.81
N ASP A 215 9.10 12.90 4.56
CA ASP A 215 9.25 12.95 6.01
C ASP A 215 7.91 12.69 6.66
N LEU A 216 7.79 11.51 7.26
CA LEU A 216 6.58 11.01 7.94
C LEU A 216 6.38 11.69 9.30
N GLY A 217 7.45 11.81 10.08
CA GLY A 217 7.39 12.24 11.47
C GLY A 217 7.35 13.77 11.64
N ASN A 218 7.99 14.52 10.73
CA ASN A 218 7.83 15.98 10.62
C ASN A 218 7.40 16.30 9.19
N PRO A 219 6.07 16.38 8.92
CA PRO A 219 5.54 16.34 7.57
C PRO A 219 6.19 17.34 6.62
N GLY A 220 6.85 16.84 5.58
CA GLY A 220 7.59 17.60 4.59
C GLY A 220 8.15 16.73 3.50
N LEU A 221 8.65 17.33 2.44
CA LEU A 221 9.29 16.67 1.32
C LEU A 221 10.70 17.23 1.14
N VAL A 222 11.73 16.38 1.20
CA VAL A 222 13.10 16.78 0.84
C VAL A 222 13.35 16.35 -0.60
N VAL A 223 13.71 17.31 -1.43
CA VAL A 223 14.09 17.10 -2.83
C VAL A 223 15.61 17.14 -2.92
N TYR A 224 16.18 16.14 -3.56
CA TYR A 224 17.63 16.06 -3.81
C TYR A 224 17.90 16.06 -5.32
N SER A 225 18.85 16.87 -5.76
CA SER A 225 19.35 16.90 -7.14
C SER A 225 20.67 16.15 -7.25
N TRP A 226 20.70 15.12 -8.08
CA TRP A 226 21.94 14.38 -8.37
C TRP A 226 23.00 15.26 -9.01
N GLN A 227 22.61 16.09 -9.99
CA GLN A 227 23.52 16.96 -10.72
C GLN A 227 24.10 18.07 -9.84
N GLN A 228 23.26 18.75 -9.06
CA GLN A 228 23.67 19.87 -8.21
C GLN A 228 24.31 19.42 -6.90
N GLN A 229 24.11 18.16 -6.50
CA GLN A 229 24.52 17.62 -5.19
C GLN A 229 24.00 18.45 -4.01
N GLU A 230 22.79 18.97 -4.18
CA GLU A 230 22.07 19.75 -3.19
C GLU A 230 20.69 19.17 -2.89
N SER A 231 20.16 19.49 -1.71
CA SER A 231 18.77 19.25 -1.36
C SER A 231 18.10 20.49 -0.83
N TRP A 232 16.78 20.47 -0.83
CA TRP A 232 15.95 21.50 -0.21
C TRP A 232 14.65 20.90 0.31
N ARG A 233 14.10 21.50 1.37
CA ARG A 233 12.89 21.05 2.01
C ARG A 233 11.70 21.85 1.54
N VAL A 234 10.65 21.15 1.11
CA VAL A 234 9.36 21.72 0.69
C VAL A 234 8.33 21.47 1.78
N HIS A 235 7.51 22.47 2.03
CA HIS A 235 6.40 22.41 3.00
C HIS A 235 5.07 22.62 2.30
N HIS A 236 4.06 21.80 2.67
CA HIS A 236 2.68 21.99 2.22
C HIS A 236 1.71 21.37 3.23
N ASN A 237 0.51 21.96 3.38
CA ASN A 237 -0.51 21.44 4.29
C ASN A 237 -0.97 20.02 3.93
N TYR A 238 -0.92 19.64 2.66
CA TYR A 238 -1.31 18.30 2.21
C TYR A 238 -0.31 17.20 2.59
N PHE A 239 0.82 17.54 3.19
CA PHE A 239 1.77 16.59 3.75
C PHE A 239 1.41 16.15 5.17
N HIS A 240 0.50 16.87 5.83
CA HIS A 240 0.09 16.60 7.20
C HIS A 240 -1.00 15.53 7.27
N PRO A 241 -1.05 14.74 8.37
CA PRO A 241 -2.08 13.75 8.58
C PRO A 241 -3.47 14.39 8.68
N ASP A 242 -4.49 13.62 8.30
CA ASP A 242 -5.88 13.96 8.55
C ASP A 242 -6.26 13.45 9.95
N PRO A 243 -6.66 14.33 10.89
CA PRO A 243 -7.00 13.94 12.26
C PRO A 243 -8.18 12.95 12.32
N LEU A 244 -9.00 12.86 11.27
CA LEU A 244 -10.11 11.91 11.18
C LEU A 244 -9.69 10.54 10.62
N ALA A 245 -8.46 10.40 10.13
CA ALA A 245 -7.96 9.18 9.50
C ALA A 245 -6.86 8.48 10.32
N GLY A 246 -6.69 8.82 11.60
CA GLY A 246 -5.66 8.26 12.48
C GLY A 246 -6.00 6.89 13.07
N ASN A 247 -7.22 6.38 12.90
CA ASN A 247 -7.66 5.12 13.52
C ASN A 247 -7.37 3.93 12.61
N TYR A 248 -6.71 2.92 13.17
CA TYR A 248 -6.40 1.66 12.52
C TYR A 248 -6.97 0.49 13.32
N SER A 249 -7.41 -0.55 12.59
CA SER A 249 -7.85 -1.83 13.15
C SER A 249 -7.44 -2.95 12.21
N ILE A 250 -6.33 -3.61 12.52
CA ILE A 250 -5.71 -4.61 11.65
C ILE A 250 -5.53 -5.90 12.44
N ASP A 251 -6.16 -6.98 11.98
CA ASP A 251 -6.10 -8.32 12.58
C ASP A 251 -6.41 -8.30 14.11
N GLY A 252 -7.43 -7.51 14.50
CA GLY A 252 -7.88 -7.38 15.89
C GLY A 252 -7.06 -6.42 16.75
N ILE A 253 -5.94 -5.88 16.25
CA ILE A 253 -5.15 -4.86 16.96
C ILE A 253 -5.65 -3.47 16.56
N VAL A 254 -6.06 -2.67 17.56
CA VAL A 254 -6.56 -1.31 17.38
C VAL A 254 -5.53 -0.32 17.90
N PHE A 255 -5.16 0.65 17.07
CA PHE A 255 -4.16 1.66 17.39
C PHE A 255 -4.43 2.96 16.65
N GLN A 256 -3.70 4.03 17.01
CA GLN A 256 -3.77 5.33 16.37
C GLN A 256 -2.40 5.77 15.89
N TRP A 257 -2.34 6.27 14.64
CA TRP A 257 -1.17 6.93 14.06
C TRP A 257 -1.59 8.30 13.53
N ASP A 258 -0.69 9.26 13.67
CA ASP A 258 -0.79 10.63 13.15
C ASP A 258 0.32 10.94 12.14
N ASP A 259 0.65 9.96 11.34
CA ASP A 259 1.78 9.97 10.43
C ASP A 259 1.51 10.80 9.17
N GLY A 260 2.50 11.63 8.81
CA GLY A 260 2.47 12.53 7.68
C GLY A 260 2.83 11.90 6.34
N LEU A 261 3.55 12.66 5.49
CA LEU A 261 3.86 12.31 4.10
C LEU A 261 4.54 10.96 3.97
N TYR A 262 3.88 10.03 3.27
CA TYR A 262 4.38 8.68 3.10
C TYR A 262 4.27 8.16 1.65
N GLY A 263 3.08 8.05 1.07
CA GLY A 263 2.91 7.55 -0.30
C GLY A 263 3.53 8.52 -1.31
N LEU A 264 4.41 8.00 -2.18
CA LEU A 264 5.07 8.76 -3.25
C LEU A 264 5.12 7.91 -4.51
N ALA A 265 4.58 8.43 -5.62
CA ALA A 265 4.59 7.75 -6.92
C ALA A 265 4.74 8.76 -8.06
N LEU A 266 5.59 8.46 -9.02
CA LEU A 266 5.89 9.35 -10.16
C LEU A 266 5.25 8.84 -11.43
N SER A 267 4.62 9.75 -12.18
CA SER A 267 4.15 9.47 -13.52
C SER A 267 5.30 9.25 -14.49
N LYS A 268 4.99 8.72 -15.68
CA LYS A 268 5.91 8.78 -16.80
C LYS A 268 6.32 10.24 -17.06
N PRO A 269 7.60 10.51 -17.36
CA PRO A 269 8.05 11.83 -17.77
C PRO A 269 7.24 12.38 -18.95
N GLN A 270 6.90 13.66 -18.90
CA GLN A 270 6.29 14.42 -19.98
C GLN A 270 7.32 14.82 -21.04
N ALA A 271 6.89 15.49 -22.11
CA ALA A 271 7.78 15.94 -23.19
C ALA A 271 8.87 16.93 -22.74
N ASP A 272 8.61 17.68 -21.66
CA ASP A 272 9.55 18.61 -21.03
C ASP A 272 10.50 17.91 -20.01
N GLY A 273 10.43 16.57 -19.91
CA GLY A 273 11.21 15.77 -19.01
C GLY A 273 10.77 15.83 -17.54
N THR A 274 9.67 16.51 -17.21
CA THR A 274 9.08 16.55 -15.87
C THR A 274 8.01 15.49 -15.70
N ALA A 275 7.63 15.22 -14.43
CA ALA A 275 6.61 14.24 -14.09
C ALA A 275 5.54 14.86 -13.19
N THR A 276 4.50 14.10 -12.90
CA THR A 276 3.56 14.36 -11.82
C THR A 276 3.93 13.47 -10.65
N LEU A 277 4.18 14.07 -9.48
CA LEU A 277 4.30 13.35 -8.22
C LEU A 277 2.91 13.21 -7.62
N TYR A 278 2.43 11.97 -7.47
CA TYR A 278 1.26 11.60 -6.68
C TYR A 278 1.71 11.29 -5.27
N PHE A 279 0.97 11.75 -4.27
CA PHE A 279 1.39 11.59 -2.89
C PHE A 279 0.23 11.62 -1.91
N HIS A 280 0.46 11.05 -0.72
CA HIS A 280 -0.48 11.12 0.40
C HIS A 280 0.24 10.94 1.75
N PRO A 281 -0.30 11.50 2.84
CA PRO A 281 0.07 11.14 4.21
C PRO A 281 -0.36 9.70 4.52
N LEU A 282 0.36 9.00 5.40
CA LEU A 282 -0.01 7.65 5.85
C LEU A 282 -1.38 7.67 6.55
N SER A 283 -1.56 8.61 7.47
CA SER A 283 -2.84 8.82 8.16
C SER A 283 -3.74 9.76 7.37
N SER A 284 -4.11 9.33 6.15
CA SER A 284 -5.05 10.05 5.27
C SER A 284 -5.73 9.11 4.28
N THR A 285 -6.98 9.40 3.96
CA THR A 285 -7.71 8.73 2.87
C THR A 285 -7.66 9.52 1.56
N MET A 286 -7.01 10.67 1.56
CA MET A 286 -6.95 11.57 0.41
C MET A 286 -5.73 11.28 -0.47
N GLU A 287 -5.87 11.57 -1.77
CA GLU A 287 -4.77 11.54 -2.73
C GLU A 287 -4.54 12.94 -3.29
N PHE A 288 -3.26 13.28 -3.50
CA PHE A 288 -2.83 14.58 -3.98
C PHE A 288 -1.82 14.43 -5.12
N SER A 289 -1.58 15.52 -5.85
CA SER A 289 -0.54 15.57 -6.87
C SER A 289 0.08 16.95 -7.02
N VAL A 290 1.30 16.97 -7.53
CA VAL A 290 2.03 18.19 -7.89
C VAL A 290 2.95 17.91 -9.09
N ASN A 291 3.15 18.91 -9.97
CA ASN A 291 4.09 18.79 -11.08
C ASN A 291 5.53 18.95 -10.55
N THR A 292 6.45 18.08 -10.97
CA THR A 292 7.84 18.08 -10.49
C THR A 292 8.66 19.26 -11.00
N THR A 293 8.21 19.98 -12.04
CA THR A 293 8.82 21.26 -12.47
C THR A 293 8.93 22.24 -11.30
N LEU A 294 7.88 22.31 -10.48
CA LEU A 294 7.84 23.19 -9.30
C LEU A 294 8.83 22.72 -8.23
N LEU A 295 8.87 21.42 -8.00
CA LEU A 295 9.68 20.81 -6.95
C LEU A 295 11.18 20.86 -7.28
N ARG A 296 11.55 20.71 -8.57
CA ARG A 296 12.94 20.74 -9.06
C ARG A 296 13.57 22.13 -8.97
N ASN A 297 12.77 23.18 -8.98
CA ASN A 297 13.26 24.54 -8.84
C ASN A 297 13.30 24.95 -7.36
N LYS A 298 14.51 24.95 -6.77
CA LYS A 298 14.71 25.26 -5.35
C LYS A 298 14.04 26.57 -4.93
N THR A 299 14.23 27.64 -5.72
CA THR A 299 13.67 28.97 -5.41
C THR A 299 12.15 28.96 -5.39
N ILE A 300 11.53 28.34 -6.38
CA ILE A 300 10.06 28.20 -6.47
C ILE A 300 9.56 27.30 -5.34
N ALA A 301 10.15 26.12 -5.19
CA ALA A 301 9.73 25.10 -4.24
C ALA A 301 9.77 25.57 -2.78
N THR A 302 10.68 26.49 -2.44
CA THR A 302 10.83 27.02 -1.08
C THR A 302 10.18 28.38 -0.87
N SER A 303 9.59 28.98 -1.92
CA SER A 303 9.02 30.36 -1.84
C SER A 303 7.68 30.45 -1.12
N GLY A 304 6.99 29.33 -0.87
CA GLY A 304 5.61 29.32 -0.35
C GLY A 304 4.54 29.75 -1.36
N ASN A 305 4.91 30.19 -2.57
CA ASN A 305 3.96 30.67 -3.58
C ASN A 305 3.28 29.54 -4.37
N ILE A 306 3.70 28.29 -4.17
CA ILE A 306 3.23 27.10 -4.92
C ILE A 306 2.01 26.43 -4.28
N TYR A 307 1.37 27.03 -3.28
CA TYR A 307 0.24 26.40 -2.58
C TYR A 307 -0.91 25.96 -3.48
N HIS A 308 -1.23 26.76 -4.48
CA HIS A 308 -2.35 26.50 -5.38
C HIS A 308 -2.02 25.50 -6.51
N ASP A 309 -0.73 25.18 -6.67
CA ASP A 309 -0.26 24.24 -7.70
C ASP A 309 -0.36 22.79 -7.23
N PHE A 310 -0.47 22.56 -5.92
CA PHE A 310 -0.79 21.26 -5.35
C PHE A 310 -2.27 20.95 -5.53
N LYS A 311 -2.59 19.81 -6.10
CA LYS A 311 -3.96 19.42 -6.43
C LYS A 311 -4.46 18.32 -5.51
N ARG A 312 -5.65 18.51 -4.96
CA ARG A 312 -6.39 17.43 -4.30
C ARG A 312 -7.14 16.65 -5.38
N LEU A 313 -6.89 15.35 -5.49
CA LEU A 313 -7.54 14.46 -6.46
C LEU A 313 -8.88 13.94 -5.94
N GLY A 314 -8.91 13.39 -4.73
CA GLY A 314 -10.11 12.84 -4.12
C GLY A 314 -9.81 11.92 -2.95
N SER A 315 -10.80 11.11 -2.55
CA SER A 315 -10.70 10.19 -1.42
C SER A 315 -10.82 8.73 -1.85
N ARG A 316 -10.06 7.87 -1.17
CA ARG A 316 -10.14 6.41 -1.26
C ARG A 316 -11.33 5.81 -0.51
N GLY A 317 -12.02 6.62 0.27
CA GLY A 317 -13.17 6.19 1.08
C GLY A 317 -12.81 5.88 2.54
N PRO A 318 -13.81 5.46 3.34
CA PRO A 318 -13.62 5.19 4.76
C PRO A 318 -12.65 4.02 4.98
N ASN A 319 -11.82 4.12 6.02
CA ASN A 319 -10.80 3.14 6.41
C ASN A 319 -9.76 2.82 5.32
N ALA A 320 -9.67 3.64 4.27
CA ALA A 320 -8.75 3.45 3.16
C ALA A 320 -7.51 4.35 3.29
N GLN A 321 -6.91 4.38 4.47
CA GLN A 321 -5.58 4.93 4.68
C GLN A 321 -4.60 4.14 3.82
N ALA A 322 -3.74 4.84 3.08
CA ALA A 322 -2.80 4.19 2.18
C ALA A 322 -1.36 4.30 2.69
N GLY A 323 -0.66 3.18 2.56
CA GLY A 323 0.78 3.10 2.78
C GLY A 323 1.58 3.43 1.51
N ALA A 324 2.51 2.54 1.14
CA ALA A 324 3.31 2.72 -0.07
C ALA A 324 2.45 2.75 -1.33
N SER A 325 2.88 3.55 -2.30
CA SER A 325 2.28 3.61 -3.63
C SER A 325 3.34 3.55 -4.72
N PHE A 326 2.94 3.05 -5.88
CA PHE A 326 3.78 2.97 -7.06
C PHE A 326 2.93 3.18 -8.32
N LEU A 327 3.40 4.00 -9.25
CA LEU A 327 2.72 4.19 -10.52
C LEU A 327 3.45 3.40 -11.61
N ASP A 328 2.74 2.48 -12.22
CA ASP A 328 3.21 1.81 -13.42
C ASP A 328 3.17 2.78 -14.61
N GLN A 329 4.35 3.14 -15.11
CA GLN A 329 4.51 4.13 -16.18
C GLN A 329 4.04 3.63 -17.54
N LEU A 330 3.90 2.32 -17.73
CA LEU A 330 3.42 1.74 -18.97
C LEU A 330 1.90 1.87 -19.10
N THR A 331 1.17 1.47 -18.07
CA THR A 331 -0.29 1.46 -18.07
C THR A 331 -0.92 2.74 -17.52
N GLY A 332 -0.15 3.54 -16.77
CA GLY A 332 -0.64 4.71 -16.05
C GLY A 332 -1.50 4.33 -14.83
N VAL A 333 -1.32 3.11 -14.30
CA VAL A 333 -2.03 2.63 -13.12
C VAL A 333 -1.23 2.93 -11.86
N LEU A 334 -1.83 3.67 -10.95
CA LEU A 334 -1.33 3.90 -9.59
C LEU A 334 -1.81 2.77 -8.69
N PHE A 335 -0.87 1.97 -8.19
CA PHE A 335 -1.09 0.96 -7.16
C PHE A 335 -0.80 1.54 -5.78
N TYR A 336 -1.56 1.12 -4.76
CA TYR A 336 -1.35 1.54 -3.37
C TYR A 336 -1.80 0.49 -2.37
N ALA A 337 -1.03 0.40 -1.30
CA ALA A 337 -1.26 -0.50 -0.18
C ALA A 337 -2.32 0.08 0.77
N LEU A 338 -3.27 -0.74 1.20
CA LEU A 338 -4.35 -0.38 2.13
C LEU A 338 -4.31 -1.27 3.38
N PRO A 339 -3.44 -0.98 4.37
CA PRO A 339 -3.25 -1.84 5.54
C PRO A 339 -4.55 -2.09 6.31
N ASN A 340 -5.35 -1.05 6.54
CA ASN A 340 -6.60 -1.14 7.30
C ASN A 340 -7.71 -1.96 6.60
N LEU A 341 -7.52 -2.27 5.31
CA LEU A 341 -8.43 -3.08 4.50
C LEU A 341 -7.81 -4.42 4.07
N ASN A 342 -6.61 -4.76 4.54
CA ASN A 342 -5.85 -5.96 4.14
C ASN A 342 -5.79 -6.13 2.62
N ALA A 343 -5.51 -5.05 1.89
CA ALA A 343 -5.68 -5.00 0.44
C ALA A 343 -4.58 -4.20 -0.29
N VAL A 344 -4.42 -4.50 -1.56
CA VAL A 344 -3.81 -3.61 -2.56
C VAL A 344 -4.88 -3.16 -3.52
N ALA A 345 -4.92 -1.87 -3.81
CA ALA A 345 -5.86 -1.27 -4.73
C ALA A 345 -5.14 -0.52 -5.84
N CYS A 346 -5.90 -0.08 -6.84
CA CYS A 346 -5.40 0.66 -7.97
C CYS A 346 -6.34 1.79 -8.39
N TRP A 347 -5.77 2.76 -9.07
CA TRP A 347 -6.48 3.82 -9.79
C TRP A 347 -5.74 4.16 -11.08
N LYS A 348 -6.48 4.39 -12.16
CA LYS A 348 -5.88 4.73 -13.44
C LYS A 348 -5.81 6.25 -13.59
N THR A 349 -4.61 6.79 -13.83
CA THR A 349 -4.37 8.25 -13.93
C THR A 349 -5.10 8.93 -15.07
N SER A 350 -5.55 8.18 -16.08
CA SER A 350 -6.42 8.68 -17.16
C SER A 350 -7.88 8.86 -16.74
N ASN A 351 -8.30 8.36 -15.57
CA ASN A 351 -9.63 8.58 -15.04
C ASN A 351 -9.78 10.05 -14.62
N ARG A 352 -10.95 10.62 -14.94
CA ARG A 352 -11.25 12.01 -14.60
C ARG A 352 -11.34 12.23 -13.09
N ASP A 353 -11.92 11.25 -12.39
CA ASP A 353 -12.24 11.37 -10.97
C ASP A 353 -11.46 10.36 -10.14
N TYR A 354 -11.05 10.77 -8.94
CA TYR A 354 -10.47 9.92 -7.91
C TYR A 354 -11.53 9.66 -6.82
N THR A 355 -12.36 8.65 -7.05
CA THR A 355 -13.47 8.27 -6.16
C THR A 355 -13.46 6.76 -5.92
N ILE A 356 -14.20 6.28 -4.93
CA ILE A 356 -14.34 4.82 -4.65
C ILE A 356 -14.75 4.05 -5.92
N LYS A 357 -15.61 4.64 -6.77
CA LYS A 357 -16.11 3.99 -7.98
C LYS A 357 -15.08 3.87 -9.11
N SER A 358 -14.09 4.76 -9.13
CA SER A 358 -13.02 4.76 -10.13
C SER A 358 -11.78 4.01 -9.68
N GLN A 359 -11.80 3.40 -8.49
CA GLN A 359 -10.71 2.62 -7.91
C GLN A 359 -11.03 1.13 -7.99
N GLY A 360 -10.03 0.31 -8.28
CA GLY A 360 -10.11 -1.14 -8.32
C GLY A 360 -9.43 -1.78 -7.13
N ARG A 361 -9.96 -2.91 -6.66
CA ARG A 361 -9.29 -3.74 -5.66
C ARG A 361 -8.55 -4.86 -6.39
N VAL A 362 -7.21 -4.82 -6.32
CA VAL A 362 -6.32 -5.77 -6.99
C VAL A 362 -6.27 -7.10 -6.24
N TYR A 363 -6.08 -7.03 -4.92
CA TYR A 363 -6.00 -8.18 -4.05
C TYR A 363 -6.44 -7.83 -2.63
N MET A 364 -7.13 -8.74 -1.96
CA MET A 364 -7.51 -8.59 -0.58
C MET A 364 -7.53 -9.95 0.12
N SER A 365 -6.80 -10.06 1.22
CA SER A 365 -6.78 -11.28 2.03
C SER A 365 -6.44 -10.95 3.48
N PRO A 366 -7.29 -11.32 4.45
CA PRO A 366 -6.98 -11.11 5.87
C PRO A 366 -5.86 -12.01 6.38
N THR A 367 -5.41 -12.99 5.61
CA THR A 367 -4.37 -13.95 5.99
C THR A 367 -3.06 -13.76 5.23
N GLU A 368 -3.12 -13.33 3.96
CA GLU A 368 -1.95 -13.20 3.10
C GLU A 368 -1.53 -11.73 2.89
N MET A 369 -2.48 -10.80 3.03
CA MET A 369 -2.28 -9.36 2.86
C MET A 369 -2.56 -8.59 4.16
N VAL A 370 -2.09 -9.12 5.30
CA VAL A 370 -2.43 -8.58 6.63
C VAL A 370 -2.00 -7.13 6.76
N PHE A 371 -0.75 -6.83 6.43
CA PHE A 371 -0.23 -5.47 6.41
C PHE A 371 0.62 -5.28 5.14
N PRO A 372 0.01 -4.88 4.01
CA PRO A 372 0.77 -4.55 2.80
C PRO A 372 1.66 -3.33 3.09
N SER A 373 2.97 -3.55 3.12
CA SER A 373 3.95 -2.54 3.51
C SER A 373 4.62 -1.86 2.33
N ASP A 374 4.83 -2.57 1.20
CA ASP A 374 5.40 -1.97 0.00
C ASP A 374 4.78 -2.54 -1.28
N VAL A 375 4.81 -1.74 -2.34
CA VAL A 375 4.32 -2.09 -3.67
C VAL A 375 5.24 -1.49 -4.74
N LYS A 376 5.65 -2.32 -5.73
CA LYS A 376 6.50 -1.92 -6.85
C LYS A 376 6.06 -2.60 -8.14
N VAL A 377 6.39 -2.00 -9.26
CA VAL A 377 6.35 -2.64 -10.58
C VAL A 377 7.77 -2.63 -11.14
N ASP A 378 8.24 -3.80 -11.57
CA ASP A 378 9.55 -3.99 -12.16
C ASP A 378 9.58 -3.67 -13.68
N ASP A 379 10.76 -3.79 -14.29
CA ASP A 379 10.99 -3.56 -15.72
C ASP A 379 10.41 -4.67 -16.63
N GLN A 380 9.88 -5.74 -16.05
CA GLN A 380 9.17 -6.82 -16.74
C GLN A 380 7.65 -6.76 -16.58
N ASP A 381 7.11 -5.58 -16.22
CA ASP A 381 5.69 -5.35 -15.97
C ASP A 381 5.08 -6.28 -14.89
N ARG A 382 5.87 -6.64 -13.88
CA ARG A 382 5.40 -7.40 -12.72
C ARG A 382 5.15 -6.49 -11.54
N LEU A 383 3.96 -6.61 -10.99
CA LEU A 383 3.60 -6.07 -9.69
C LEU A 383 4.17 -6.98 -8.60
N TRP A 384 4.85 -6.37 -7.64
CA TRP A 384 5.39 -6.99 -6.44
C TRP A 384 4.81 -6.31 -5.21
N VAL A 385 4.35 -7.09 -4.26
CA VAL A 385 3.75 -6.61 -3.01
C VAL A 385 4.39 -7.33 -1.84
N LEU A 386 4.90 -6.57 -0.89
CA LEU A 386 5.37 -7.07 0.39
C LEU A 386 4.25 -6.93 1.43
N SER A 387 3.88 -8.02 2.06
CA SER A 387 2.95 -8.07 3.19
C SER A 387 3.66 -8.62 4.42
N ASN A 388 3.50 -7.96 5.55
CA ASN A 388 4.04 -8.37 6.84
C ASN A 388 2.94 -8.34 7.92
N ARG A 389 3.33 -8.37 9.19
CA ARG A 389 2.47 -8.23 10.37
C ARG A 389 3.02 -7.13 11.29
N LEU A 390 3.22 -5.92 10.70
CA LEU A 390 3.85 -4.81 11.40
C LEU A 390 3.12 -4.43 12.69
N GLN A 391 1.78 -4.46 12.68
CA GLN A 391 0.97 -4.15 13.85
C GLN A 391 1.21 -5.15 15.01
N GLU A 392 1.40 -6.44 14.69
CA GLU A 392 1.77 -7.43 15.72
C GLU A 392 3.19 -7.18 16.24
N PHE A 393 4.13 -6.88 15.35
CA PHE A 393 5.50 -6.61 15.72
C PHE A 393 5.66 -5.38 16.63
N ILE A 394 4.80 -4.35 16.43
CA ILE A 394 4.86 -3.10 17.22
C ILE A 394 4.08 -3.24 18.53
N TYR A 395 2.88 -3.84 18.52
CA TYR A 395 1.93 -3.81 19.63
C TYR A 395 1.71 -5.15 20.31
N ALA A 396 2.29 -6.23 19.76
CA ALA A 396 2.24 -7.59 20.30
C ALA A 396 3.58 -8.30 20.04
N ASP A 397 3.57 -9.62 19.89
CA ASP A 397 4.72 -10.41 19.49
C ASP A 397 4.39 -11.23 18.24
N LEU A 398 5.35 -11.32 17.31
CA LEU A 398 5.24 -12.20 16.15
C LEU A 398 5.29 -13.66 16.61
N TYR A 399 4.38 -14.47 16.07
CA TYR A 399 4.34 -15.90 16.38
C TYR A 399 5.15 -16.71 15.38
N PRO A 400 6.28 -17.32 15.78
CA PRO A 400 7.23 -17.96 14.84
C PRO A 400 6.71 -19.26 14.21
N ALA A 401 5.56 -19.79 14.66
CA ALA A 401 4.97 -20.98 14.06
C ALA A 401 4.13 -20.72 12.81
N VAL A 402 3.70 -19.46 12.58
CA VAL A 402 2.89 -19.06 11.42
C VAL A 402 3.71 -18.29 10.40
N ILE A 403 3.19 -18.18 9.18
CA ILE A 403 3.80 -17.32 8.15
C ILE A 403 3.52 -15.85 8.49
N ASN A 404 4.59 -15.11 8.79
CA ASN A 404 4.52 -13.69 9.16
C ASN A 404 4.76 -12.73 7.99
N PHE A 405 5.49 -13.18 6.96
CA PHE A 405 5.93 -12.34 5.86
C PHE A 405 5.65 -13.02 4.53
N ARG A 406 5.18 -12.26 3.55
CA ARG A 406 4.94 -12.72 2.18
C ARG A 406 5.37 -11.69 1.17
N ILE A 407 5.86 -12.15 0.03
CA ILE A 407 5.99 -11.36 -1.18
C ILE A 407 5.09 -11.98 -2.23
N LEU A 408 4.13 -11.19 -2.71
CA LEU A 408 3.18 -11.62 -3.74
C LEU A 408 3.52 -10.93 -5.06
N THR A 409 3.19 -11.58 -6.18
CA THR A 409 3.47 -11.04 -7.51
C THR A 409 2.46 -11.49 -8.55
N ALA A 410 2.27 -10.66 -9.58
CA ALA A 410 1.58 -11.01 -10.83
C ALA A 410 2.07 -10.08 -11.95
N HIS A 411 1.80 -10.40 -13.21
CA HIS A 411 1.91 -9.37 -14.25
C HIS A 411 0.87 -8.28 -14.02
N VAL A 412 1.24 -7.02 -14.28
CA VAL A 412 0.34 -5.86 -14.08
C VAL A 412 -1.01 -6.08 -14.78
N LYS A 413 -0.99 -6.60 -16.02
CA LYS A 413 -2.19 -6.90 -16.77
C LYS A 413 -3.13 -7.87 -16.04
N ASP A 414 -2.57 -8.93 -15.45
CA ASP A 414 -3.37 -9.92 -14.72
C ASP A 414 -3.83 -9.35 -13.37
N ALA A 415 -2.98 -8.56 -12.72
CA ALA A 415 -3.28 -7.91 -11.45
C ALA A 415 -4.49 -6.96 -11.52
N ILE A 416 -4.65 -6.25 -12.63
CA ILE A 416 -5.76 -5.28 -12.83
C ILE A 416 -6.98 -5.88 -13.52
N GLU A 417 -6.91 -7.12 -14.00
CA GLU A 417 -8.00 -7.76 -14.73
C GLU A 417 -9.29 -7.78 -13.90
N ASN A 418 -10.41 -7.43 -14.54
CA ASN A 418 -11.73 -7.30 -13.91
C ASN A 418 -11.83 -6.25 -12.79
N THR A 419 -10.87 -5.33 -12.66
CA THR A 419 -10.95 -4.17 -11.77
C THR A 419 -11.35 -2.89 -12.52
N ALA A 420 -11.60 -1.80 -11.80
CA ALA A 420 -11.81 -0.48 -12.40
C ALA A 420 -10.57 0.07 -13.14
N CYS A 421 -9.40 -0.57 -12.98
CA CYS A 421 -8.15 -0.21 -13.64
C CYS A 421 -7.91 -1.01 -14.93
N ASP A 422 -8.74 -2.01 -15.22
CA ASP A 422 -8.60 -2.87 -16.40
C ASP A 422 -8.71 -2.04 -17.70
N ILE A 423 -7.79 -2.29 -18.61
CA ILE A 423 -7.72 -1.59 -19.90
C ILE A 423 -8.90 -1.96 -20.81
N LYS A 424 -9.51 -3.14 -20.58
CA LYS A 424 -10.59 -3.70 -21.42
C LYS A 424 -12.00 -3.34 -20.93
N THR A 425 -12.16 -2.87 -19.70
CA THR A 425 -13.49 -2.53 -19.17
C THR A 425 -14.03 -1.30 -19.86
N LYS A 426 -15.11 -1.47 -20.62
CA LYS A 426 -15.96 -0.36 -21.05
C LYS A 426 -16.48 0.36 -19.79
N PRO A 427 -16.57 1.70 -19.83
CA PRO A 427 -17.03 2.44 -18.66
C PRO A 427 -18.41 1.96 -18.22
N LEU A 428 -18.59 1.75 -16.90
CA LEU A 428 -19.82 1.37 -16.21
C LEU A 428 -21.14 2.07 -16.64
N PRO A 429 -21.16 3.26 -17.30
CA PRO A 429 -22.38 3.93 -17.68
C PRO A 429 -23.36 3.08 -18.50
N GLU A 430 -22.88 2.19 -19.37
CA GLU A 430 -23.76 1.41 -20.24
C GLU A 430 -24.55 0.31 -19.53
N ILE A 431 -23.98 -0.29 -18.49
CA ILE A 431 -24.66 -1.31 -17.67
C ILE A 431 -25.67 -0.66 -16.73
N ILE A 432 -25.30 0.49 -16.14
CA ILE A 432 -26.18 1.25 -15.24
C ILE A 432 -27.33 1.87 -16.03
N THR A 433 -27.08 2.38 -17.23
CA THR A 433 -28.14 2.93 -18.10
C THR A 433 -29.12 1.82 -18.53
N LYS A 434 -28.63 0.65 -18.95
CA LYS A 434 -29.50 -0.50 -19.29
C LYS A 434 -30.28 -1.04 -18.09
N LEU A 435 -29.71 -1.07 -16.89
CA LEU A 435 -30.42 -1.42 -15.65
C LEU A 435 -31.44 -0.35 -15.27
N GLY A 436 -31.13 0.93 -15.43
CA GLY A 436 -32.05 2.05 -15.23
C GLY A 436 -33.25 2.00 -16.21
N ASP A 437 -33.00 1.68 -17.47
CA ASP A 437 -34.03 1.52 -18.49
C ASP A 437 -34.95 0.31 -18.19
N ILE A 438 -34.38 -0.80 -17.73
CA ILE A 438 -35.15 -1.98 -17.29
C ILE A 438 -36.00 -1.65 -16.04
N LEU A 439 -35.44 -0.92 -15.07
CA LEU A 439 -36.17 -0.50 -13.87
C LEU A 439 -37.32 0.46 -14.22
N ASN A 440 -37.07 1.45 -15.08
CA ASN A 440 -38.11 2.38 -15.53
C ASN A 440 -39.23 1.69 -16.33
N THR A 441 -38.91 0.66 -17.11
CA THR A 441 -39.89 -0.14 -17.85
C THR A 441 -40.75 -1.01 -16.92
N VAL A 442 -40.16 -1.48 -15.80
CA VAL A 442 -40.88 -2.30 -14.79
C VAL A 442 -41.70 -1.45 -13.82
N THR A 443 -41.23 -0.22 -13.51
CA THR A 443 -41.92 0.66 -12.52
C THR A 443 -42.96 1.57 -13.13
N ASN A 444 -42.93 1.82 -14.46
CA ASN A 444 -43.92 2.63 -15.19
C ASN A 444 -44.53 1.86 -16.38
N PRO A 445 -45.47 0.90 -16.13
CA PRO A 445 -46.14 0.26 -17.25
C PRO A 445 -47.22 1.20 -17.82
N THR A 446 -46.89 1.83 -18.92
CA THR A 446 -47.89 2.52 -19.76
C THR A 446 -48.81 1.50 -20.44
N THR A 447 -49.89 1.08 -19.77
CA THR A 447 -51.07 0.54 -20.47
C THR A 447 -52.30 0.57 -19.62
N LYS A 448 -53.41 0.88 -20.29
CA LYS A 448 -54.83 0.91 -19.82
C LYS A 448 -55.20 -0.37 -19.05
N ALA A 449 -55.90 -0.21 -17.96
CA ALA A 449 -56.42 -1.30 -17.16
C ALA A 449 -57.48 -2.13 -17.90
N PRO A 450 -57.49 -3.46 -17.65
CA PRO A 450 -58.72 -4.21 -17.54
C PRO A 450 -58.88 -4.86 -16.17
N ASN A 451 -60.09 -4.98 -15.75
CA ASN A 451 -60.75 -5.37 -14.52
C ASN A 451 -60.07 -6.45 -13.64
N SER A 452 -60.08 -6.12 -12.38
CA SER A 452 -60.16 -6.90 -11.13
C SER A 452 -60.02 -8.43 -11.18
N SER A 453 -58.85 -8.95 -10.87
CA SER A 453 -58.52 -10.15 -10.06
C SER A 453 -57.03 -10.53 -10.10
N GLY A 454 -56.21 -9.79 -10.81
CA GLY A 454 -54.76 -10.06 -10.96
C GLY A 454 -53.82 -9.30 -10.00
N ASN A 455 -54.32 -8.46 -9.10
CA ASN A 455 -53.52 -7.50 -8.37
C ASN A 455 -52.64 -8.10 -7.24
N LEU A 456 -53.08 -9.21 -6.60
CA LEU A 456 -52.29 -9.81 -5.53
C LEU A 456 -51.03 -10.53 -6.05
N LEU A 457 -51.14 -11.21 -7.19
CA LEU A 457 -49.97 -11.89 -7.80
C LEU A 457 -48.98 -10.89 -8.39
N LYS A 458 -49.45 -9.80 -8.99
CA LYS A 458 -48.55 -8.74 -9.53
C LYS A 458 -47.83 -7.97 -8.40
N PHE A 459 -48.50 -7.75 -7.26
CA PHE A 459 -47.87 -7.08 -6.13
C PHE A 459 -46.79 -7.96 -5.47
N GLN A 460 -47.02 -9.26 -5.35
CA GLN A 460 -46.01 -10.19 -4.85
C GLN A 460 -44.84 -10.33 -5.82
N LEU A 461 -45.07 -10.42 -7.11
CA LEU A 461 -44.02 -10.51 -8.12
C LEU A 461 -43.12 -9.24 -8.16
N SER A 462 -43.74 -8.07 -7.97
CA SER A 462 -43.02 -6.78 -7.89
C SER A 462 -42.08 -6.70 -6.69
N TRP A 463 -42.49 -7.21 -5.52
CA TRP A 463 -41.65 -7.28 -4.32
C TRP A 463 -40.49 -8.27 -4.46
N TYR A 464 -40.70 -9.42 -5.11
CA TYR A 464 -39.66 -10.39 -5.38
C TYR A 464 -38.62 -9.84 -6.37
N ILE A 465 -39.04 -9.13 -7.42
CA ILE A 465 -38.15 -8.51 -8.36
C ILE A 465 -37.37 -7.35 -7.74
N ALA A 466 -37.99 -6.54 -6.88
CA ALA A 466 -37.31 -5.47 -6.14
C ALA A 466 -36.29 -6.01 -5.16
N ALA A 467 -36.60 -7.11 -4.45
CA ALA A 467 -35.65 -7.78 -3.54
C ALA A 467 -34.47 -8.40 -4.31
N LEU A 468 -34.72 -9.02 -5.46
CA LEU A 468 -33.69 -9.59 -6.34
C LEU A 468 -32.75 -8.50 -6.89
N LEU A 469 -33.32 -7.38 -7.34
CA LEU A 469 -32.59 -6.23 -7.87
C LEU A 469 -31.77 -5.54 -6.74
N SER A 470 -32.31 -5.43 -5.52
CA SER A 470 -31.56 -4.91 -4.37
C SER A 470 -30.37 -5.79 -4.02
N CYS A 471 -30.51 -7.11 -4.07
CA CYS A 471 -29.39 -8.04 -3.88
C CYS A 471 -28.33 -7.93 -4.99
N ILE A 472 -28.75 -7.75 -6.23
CA ILE A 472 -27.85 -7.57 -7.38
C ILE A 472 -27.14 -6.22 -7.29
N LEU A 473 -27.86 -5.14 -6.91
CA LEU A 473 -27.29 -3.81 -6.73
C LEU A 473 -26.28 -3.79 -5.56
N PHE A 474 -26.63 -4.42 -4.44
CA PHE A 474 -25.72 -4.55 -3.29
C PHE A 474 -24.43 -5.29 -3.64
N ARG A 475 -24.51 -6.30 -4.51
CA ARG A 475 -23.34 -7.02 -5.02
C ARG A 475 -22.50 -6.24 -6.02
N LEU A 476 -23.12 -5.40 -6.85
CA LEU A 476 -22.41 -4.53 -7.79
C LEU A 476 -21.75 -3.35 -7.08
N LEU A 477 -22.21 -2.98 -5.89
CA LEU A 477 -21.62 -1.92 -5.06
C LEU A 477 -20.49 -2.45 -4.15
N GLN A 478 -20.36 -3.78 -3.99
CA GLN A 478 -19.28 -4.43 -3.26
C GLN A 478 -18.12 -4.89 -4.17
N ARG A 479 -18.27 -4.76 -5.48
CA ARG A 479 -17.21 -4.90 -6.49
C ARG A 479 -16.67 -3.51 -6.84
#